data_9c6fd545e85ab4fdb0e025b13f749030
#
_entry.id   9c6fd545e85ab4fdb0e025b13f749030
#
_cell.length_a   1.000
_cell.length_b   1.000
_cell.length_c   1.000
_cell.angle_alpha   90.00
_cell.angle_beta   90.00
_cell.angle_gamma   90.00
#
_symmetry.space_group_name_H-M   'P 1'
#
loop_
_entity.id
_entity.type
_entity.pdbx_description
1 polymer ?
#
loop_
_entity_poly.entity_id
_entity_poly.type
_entity_poly.pdbx_seq_one_letter_code
_entity_poly.pdbx_strand_id
1 'polypeptide(L)'
;MHWSMMTSSTSTCQDNGESAALERLCPDLANWPLSWQVAKDDVIIGQCIIEILKPFLHELLRQHLADRTLDRHRDHLWMLGGEIIRRRHDDPELCKQPVKTLLLNLIEEEGGPLIWPRISESQQNAFDATCRKLYRFLRQGETR
;
A
#
# COMPACT_ATOMS: atom_id res chain seq x y z
N MET A 1 22.04 27.09 -11.09
CA MET A 1 20.65 27.21 -10.67
C MET A 1 19.67 26.86 -11.75
N HIS A 2 19.86 27.35 -12.95
CA HIS A 2 18.92 27.10 -14.05
C HIS A 2 18.87 25.63 -14.45
N TRP A 3 19.99 24.96 -14.47
CA TRP A 3 20.04 23.54 -14.82
C TRP A 3 19.21 22.72 -13.81
N SER A 4 19.22 23.14 -12.55
CA SER A 4 18.43 22.52 -11.50
C SER A 4 16.94 22.59 -11.83
N MET A 5 16.50 23.75 -12.30
CA MET A 5 15.11 23.94 -12.67
C MET A 5 14.71 23.11 -13.88
N MET A 6 15.60 22.97 -14.83
CA MET A 6 15.35 22.14 -16.01
C MET A 6 15.18 20.69 -15.61
N THR A 7 16.02 20.21 -14.73
CA THR A 7 15.92 18.84 -14.23
C THR A 7 14.59 18.64 -13.50
N SER A 8 14.18 19.60 -12.70
CA SER A 8 12.91 19.55 -11.99
C SER A 8 11.74 19.48 -12.97
N SER A 9 11.81 20.27 -14.04
CA SER A 9 10.77 20.28 -15.05
C SER A 9 10.58 18.90 -15.67
N THR A 10 11.67 18.24 -16.02
CA THR A 10 11.63 16.91 -16.62
C THR A 10 11.02 15.90 -15.62
N SER A 11 11.46 15.95 -14.38
CA SER A 11 10.91 15.10 -13.33
C SER A 11 9.42 15.36 -13.11
N THR A 12 9.03 16.62 -13.14
CA THR A 12 7.63 16.99 -12.96
C THR A 12 6.74 16.40 -14.03
N CYS A 13 7.20 16.38 -15.27
CA CYS A 13 6.44 15.75 -16.35
C CYS A 13 6.23 14.26 -16.13
N GLN A 14 7.27 13.55 -15.71
CA GLN A 14 7.17 12.14 -15.39
C GLN A 14 6.25 11.91 -14.20
N ASP A 15 6.40 12.74 -13.17
CA ASP A 15 5.59 12.64 -11.97
C ASP A 15 4.12 12.88 -12.29
N ASN A 16 3.82 13.84 -13.16
CA ASN A 16 2.44 14.11 -13.57
C ASN A 16 1.83 12.92 -14.30
N GLY A 17 2.58 12.25 -15.15
CA GLY A 17 2.11 11.06 -15.83
C GLY A 17 1.85 9.91 -14.86
N GLU A 18 2.76 9.70 -13.93
CA GLU A 18 2.59 8.67 -12.91
C GLU A 18 1.44 8.99 -11.97
N SER A 19 1.30 10.25 -11.57
CA SER A 19 0.21 10.70 -10.71
C SER A 19 -1.13 10.52 -11.39
N ALA A 20 -1.23 10.82 -12.68
CA ALA A 20 -2.48 10.66 -13.43
C ALA A 20 -2.86 9.18 -13.52
N ALA A 21 -1.87 8.30 -13.75
CA ALA A 21 -2.12 6.86 -13.81
C ALA A 21 -2.59 6.34 -12.45
N LEU A 22 -1.98 6.80 -11.38
CA LEU A 22 -2.38 6.41 -10.03
C LEU A 22 -3.79 6.89 -9.70
N GLU A 23 -4.15 8.11 -10.09
CA GLU A 23 -5.50 8.63 -9.89
C GLU A 23 -6.54 7.80 -10.62
N ARG A 24 -6.21 7.31 -11.81
CA ARG A 24 -7.12 6.45 -12.55
C ARG A 24 -7.32 5.11 -11.86
N LEU A 25 -6.25 4.57 -11.29
CA LEU A 25 -6.32 3.29 -10.59
C LEU A 25 -7.01 3.44 -9.23
N CYS A 26 -6.66 4.46 -8.48
CA CYS A 26 -7.13 4.69 -7.12
C CYS A 26 -7.64 6.12 -6.96
N PRO A 27 -8.80 6.47 -7.54
CA PRO A 27 -9.30 7.84 -7.41
C PRO A 27 -9.64 8.22 -5.97
N ASP A 28 -9.88 7.24 -5.11
CA ASP A 28 -10.27 7.44 -3.73
C ASP A 28 -9.12 7.23 -2.73
N LEU A 29 -7.88 7.14 -3.21
CA LEU A 29 -6.73 6.84 -2.36
C LEU A 29 -6.61 7.81 -1.18
N ALA A 30 -6.85 9.09 -1.41
CA ALA A 30 -6.76 10.09 -0.35
C ALA A 30 -7.81 9.87 0.74
N ASN A 31 -8.89 9.17 0.44
CA ASN A 31 -9.96 8.88 1.39
C ASN A 31 -9.78 7.54 2.10
N TRP A 32 -8.80 6.75 1.70
CA TRP A 32 -8.56 5.44 2.36
C TRP A 32 -8.39 5.58 3.87
N PRO A 33 -7.58 6.54 4.38
CA PRO A 33 -7.44 6.66 5.83
C PRO A 33 -8.78 6.89 6.55
N LEU A 34 -9.69 7.65 5.95
CA LEU A 34 -11.01 7.87 6.53
C LEU A 34 -11.83 6.59 6.51
N SER A 35 -11.71 5.79 5.45
CA SER A 35 -12.46 4.54 5.33
C SER A 35 -12.00 3.50 6.36
N TRP A 36 -10.74 3.59 6.81
CA TRP A 36 -10.17 2.65 7.77
C TRP A 36 -10.38 3.07 9.23
N GLN A 37 -10.71 4.34 9.47
CA GLN A 37 -10.68 4.85 10.84
C GLN A 37 -11.73 4.19 11.73
N VAL A 38 -11.30 3.86 12.94
CA VAL A 38 -12.15 3.48 14.06
C VAL A 38 -12.16 4.65 15.04
N ALA A 39 -11.02 5.30 15.21
CA ALA A 39 -10.85 6.49 16.02
C ALA A 39 -10.15 7.57 15.19
N LYS A 40 -10.25 8.82 15.60
CA LYS A 40 -9.70 9.96 14.85
C LYS A 40 -8.20 9.83 14.59
N ASP A 41 -7.47 9.27 15.55
CA ASP A 41 -6.02 9.12 15.45
C ASP A 41 -5.62 8.16 14.33
N ASP A 42 -6.52 7.30 13.90
CA ASP A 42 -6.25 6.32 12.84
C ASP A 42 -6.00 6.99 11.50
N VAL A 43 -6.49 8.20 11.29
CA VAL A 43 -6.30 8.91 10.02
C VAL A 43 -4.82 9.16 9.75
N ILE A 44 -4.08 9.58 10.79
CA ILE A 44 -2.64 9.82 10.66
C ILE A 44 -1.92 8.52 10.33
N ILE A 45 -2.30 7.44 11.00
CA ILE A 45 -1.71 6.12 10.73
C ILE A 45 -2.04 5.68 9.31
N GLY A 46 -3.28 5.88 8.88
CA GLY A 46 -3.69 5.56 7.52
C GLY A 46 -2.89 6.31 6.48
N GLN A 47 -2.59 7.59 6.74
CA GLN A 47 -1.75 8.39 5.84
C GLN A 47 -0.34 7.83 5.76
N CYS A 48 0.22 7.37 6.89
CA CYS A 48 1.52 6.71 6.90
C CYS A 48 1.50 5.43 6.07
N ILE A 49 0.43 4.65 6.17
CA ILE A 49 0.27 3.43 5.37
C ILE A 49 0.29 3.78 3.89
N ILE A 50 -0.46 4.80 3.48
CA ILE A 50 -0.52 5.22 2.08
C ILE A 50 0.86 5.62 1.57
N GLU A 51 1.63 6.36 2.36
CA GLU A 51 2.97 6.77 1.95
C GLU A 51 3.89 5.56 1.72
N ILE A 52 3.69 4.49 2.48
CA ILE A 52 4.44 3.25 2.27
C ILE A 52 3.97 2.53 1.02
N LEU A 53 2.66 2.53 0.75
CA LEU A 53 2.08 1.78 -0.37
C LEU A 53 2.20 2.48 -1.73
N LYS A 54 2.28 3.81 -1.75
CA LYS A 54 2.35 4.56 -3.01
C LYS A 54 3.47 4.11 -3.95
N PRO A 55 4.71 3.96 -3.50
CA PRO A 55 5.77 3.50 -4.40
C PRO A 55 5.46 2.13 -5.01
N PHE A 56 4.83 1.25 -4.24
CA PHE A 56 4.46 -0.07 -4.74
C PHE A 56 3.35 0.04 -5.80
N LEU A 57 2.37 0.90 -5.58
CA LEU A 57 1.32 1.14 -6.57
C LEU A 57 1.91 1.66 -7.88
N HIS A 58 2.87 2.58 -7.79
CA HIS A 58 3.57 3.06 -8.99
C HIS A 58 4.34 1.94 -9.68
N GLU A 59 4.96 1.06 -8.90
CA GLU A 59 5.68 -0.09 -9.47
C GLU A 59 4.73 -1.04 -10.19
N LEU A 60 3.57 -1.31 -9.62
CA LEU A 60 2.56 -2.14 -10.27
C LEU A 60 2.14 -1.56 -11.61
N LEU A 61 1.96 -0.24 -11.66
CA LEU A 61 1.60 0.44 -12.90
C LEU A 61 2.69 0.32 -13.96
N ARG A 62 3.96 0.30 -13.56
CA ARG A 62 5.07 0.14 -14.49
C ARG A 62 5.18 -1.26 -15.06
N GLN A 63 4.59 -2.26 -14.41
CA GLN A 63 4.69 -3.65 -14.84
C GLN A 63 3.76 -4.01 -15.99
N HIS A 64 2.92 -3.06 -16.43
CA HIS A 64 1.98 -3.27 -17.54
C HIS A 64 1.06 -4.48 -17.33
N LEU A 65 0.57 -4.61 -16.11
CA LEU A 65 -0.36 -5.66 -15.76
C LEU A 65 -1.75 -5.37 -16.35
N ALA A 66 -2.55 -6.41 -16.55
CA ALA A 66 -3.93 -6.24 -16.99
C ALA A 66 -4.72 -5.40 -15.98
N ASP A 67 -5.68 -4.63 -16.47
CA ASP A 67 -6.48 -3.76 -15.61
C ASP A 67 -7.14 -4.50 -14.48
N ARG A 68 -7.67 -5.69 -14.74
CA ARG A 68 -8.29 -6.53 -13.71
C ARG A 68 -7.30 -6.91 -12.62
N THR A 69 -6.06 -7.20 -13.00
CA THR A 69 -5.01 -7.56 -12.05
C THR A 69 -4.63 -6.35 -11.18
N LEU A 70 -4.51 -5.18 -11.82
CA LEU A 70 -4.22 -3.95 -11.09
C LEU A 70 -5.33 -3.63 -10.08
N ASP A 71 -6.58 -3.74 -10.51
CA ASP A 71 -7.73 -3.48 -9.64
C ASP A 71 -7.72 -4.41 -8.44
N ARG A 72 -7.39 -5.67 -8.68
CA ARG A 72 -7.32 -6.68 -7.61
C ARG A 72 -6.23 -6.34 -6.59
N HIS A 73 -5.05 -5.98 -7.07
CA HIS A 73 -3.96 -5.59 -6.17
C HIS A 73 -4.34 -4.34 -5.37
N ARG A 74 -4.95 -3.34 -6.03
CA ARG A 74 -5.42 -2.15 -5.35
C ARG A 74 -6.37 -2.51 -4.20
N ASP A 75 -7.34 -3.36 -4.48
CA ASP A 75 -8.34 -3.76 -3.48
C ASP A 75 -7.69 -4.51 -2.32
N HIS A 76 -6.69 -5.35 -2.62
CA HIS A 76 -5.96 -6.09 -1.58
C HIS A 76 -5.14 -5.14 -0.70
N LEU A 77 -4.56 -4.09 -1.28
CA LEU A 77 -3.81 -3.12 -0.49
C LEU A 77 -4.73 -2.32 0.42
N TRP A 78 -5.93 -1.99 -0.05
CA TRP A 78 -6.93 -1.35 0.79
C TRP A 78 -7.31 -2.27 1.96
N MET A 79 -7.51 -3.54 1.67
CA MET A 79 -7.82 -4.55 2.68
C MET A 79 -6.72 -4.67 3.72
N LEU A 80 -5.46 -4.67 3.26
CA LEU A 80 -4.30 -4.76 4.15
C LEU A 80 -4.23 -3.56 5.09
N GLY A 81 -4.45 -2.36 4.58
CA GLY A 81 -4.45 -1.15 5.40
C GLY A 81 -5.50 -1.21 6.50
N GLY A 82 -6.70 -1.65 6.15
CA GLY A 82 -7.78 -1.82 7.13
C GLY A 82 -7.42 -2.84 8.20
N GLU A 83 -6.75 -3.91 7.80
CA GLU A 83 -6.34 -4.95 8.74
C GLU A 83 -5.28 -4.44 9.73
N ILE A 84 -4.36 -3.60 9.27
CA ILE A 84 -3.36 -2.98 10.15
C ILE A 84 -4.06 -2.14 11.22
N ILE A 85 -4.99 -1.30 10.81
CA ILE A 85 -5.73 -0.45 11.75
C ILE A 85 -6.48 -1.30 12.77
N ARG A 86 -7.17 -2.34 12.29
CA ARG A 86 -7.95 -3.22 13.15
C ARG A 86 -7.06 -3.90 14.20
N ARG A 87 -5.91 -4.41 13.78
CA ARG A 87 -5.01 -5.11 14.69
C ARG A 87 -4.40 -4.20 15.74
N ARG A 88 -4.16 -2.93 15.38
CA ARG A 88 -3.67 -1.95 16.35
C ARG A 88 -4.69 -1.70 17.46
N HIS A 89 -5.98 -1.78 17.13
CA HIS A 89 -7.04 -1.64 18.14
C HIS A 89 -7.18 -2.89 18.99
N ASP A 90 -6.99 -4.07 18.39
CA ASP A 90 -7.07 -5.33 19.12
C ASP A 90 -5.88 -5.53 20.06
N ASP A 91 -4.71 -5.00 19.71
CA ASP A 91 -3.50 -5.16 20.49
C ASP A 91 -2.76 -3.83 20.59
N PRO A 92 -2.98 -3.08 21.69
CA PRO A 92 -2.36 -1.77 21.87
C PRO A 92 -0.82 -1.79 21.87
N GLU A 93 -0.19 -2.94 22.13
CA GLU A 93 1.26 -3.03 22.06
C GLU A 93 1.78 -2.74 20.66
N LEU A 94 0.97 -3.04 19.64
CA LEU A 94 1.34 -2.77 18.26
C LEU A 94 1.45 -1.27 17.97
N CYS A 95 0.76 -0.44 18.75
CA CYS A 95 0.82 1.01 18.58
C CYS A 95 2.21 1.59 18.89
N LYS A 96 3.04 0.83 19.60
CA LYS A 96 4.41 1.25 19.93
C LYS A 96 5.37 1.06 18.78
N GLN A 97 4.98 0.30 17.76
CA GLN A 97 5.84 0.01 16.62
C GLN A 97 5.65 1.04 15.50
N PRO A 98 6.72 1.41 14.78
CA PRO A 98 6.55 2.21 13.57
C PRO A 98 5.63 1.47 12.58
N VAL A 99 4.86 2.22 11.81
CA VAL A 99 3.89 1.64 10.88
C VAL A 99 4.56 0.69 9.90
N LYS A 100 5.73 1.07 9.36
CA LYS A 100 6.44 0.22 8.41
C LYS A 100 6.87 -1.11 9.04
N THR A 101 7.34 -1.08 10.29
CA THR A 101 7.72 -2.28 11.01
C THR A 101 6.52 -3.19 11.21
N LEU A 102 5.39 -2.61 11.61
CA LEU A 102 4.16 -3.36 11.80
C LEU A 102 3.71 -4.01 10.50
N LEU A 103 3.75 -3.25 9.40
CA LEU A 103 3.39 -3.78 8.09
C LEU A 103 4.27 -4.96 7.71
N LEU A 104 5.59 -4.82 7.86
CA LEU A 104 6.53 -5.89 7.50
C LEU A 104 6.38 -7.12 8.38
N ASN A 105 5.89 -6.95 9.61
CA ASN A 105 5.64 -8.08 10.49
C ASN A 105 4.33 -8.79 10.16
N LEU A 106 3.38 -8.10 9.54
CA LEU A 106 2.11 -8.70 9.16
C LEU A 106 2.17 -9.42 7.82
N ILE A 107 3.05 -8.98 6.93
CA ILE A 107 3.25 -9.66 5.66
C ILE A 107 4.56 -10.42 5.70
N GLU A 108 4.62 -11.51 4.96
CA GLU A 108 5.79 -12.37 4.93
C GLU A 108 6.06 -12.78 3.50
N GLU A 109 7.20 -13.43 3.29
CA GLU A 109 7.53 -13.98 1.99
C GLU A 109 6.45 -14.94 1.50
N GLU A 110 5.71 -15.54 2.41
CA GLU A 110 4.67 -16.50 2.08
C GLU A 110 3.28 -15.91 1.90
N GLY A 111 3.03 -14.71 2.40
CA GLY A 111 1.72 -14.09 2.26
C GLY A 111 1.46 -12.99 3.26
N GLY A 112 0.19 -12.69 3.48
CA GLY A 112 -0.26 -11.63 4.38
C GLY A 112 -0.97 -12.16 5.62
N PRO A 113 -1.57 -11.25 6.38
CA PRO A 113 -2.32 -11.67 7.58
C PRO A 113 -3.52 -12.52 7.20
N LEU A 114 -3.89 -13.41 8.10
CA LEU A 114 -5.03 -14.30 7.88
C LEU A 114 -6.33 -13.52 8.06
N ILE A 115 -7.10 -13.43 7.00
CA ILE A 115 -8.41 -12.77 7.01
C ILE A 115 -9.53 -13.80 6.96
N TRP A 116 -9.24 -14.97 6.33
CA TRP A 116 -10.17 -16.10 6.34
C TRP A 116 -10.56 -16.43 7.78
N PRO A 117 -11.83 -16.74 8.13
CA PRO A 117 -12.92 -17.03 7.22
C PRO A 117 -13.82 -15.84 6.85
N ARG A 118 -13.43 -14.58 7.16
CA ARG A 118 -14.22 -13.43 6.74
C ARG A 118 -14.25 -13.27 5.23
N ILE A 119 -13.26 -13.84 4.55
CA ILE A 119 -13.23 -13.99 3.10
C ILE A 119 -13.06 -15.46 2.77
N SER A 120 -13.29 -15.85 1.53
CA SER A 120 -13.11 -17.24 1.10
C SER A 120 -11.63 -17.61 1.09
N GLU A 121 -11.38 -18.93 1.08
CA GLU A 121 -10.01 -19.44 0.96
C GLU A 121 -9.34 -18.98 -0.33
N SER A 122 -10.09 -18.98 -1.43
CA SER A 122 -9.60 -18.50 -2.72
C SER A 122 -9.23 -17.02 -2.66
N GLN A 123 -10.06 -16.21 -2.00
CA GLN A 123 -9.79 -14.78 -1.82
C GLN A 123 -8.57 -14.56 -0.93
N GLN A 124 -8.40 -15.39 0.10
CA GLN A 124 -7.22 -15.32 0.96
C GLN A 124 -5.96 -15.63 0.15
N ASN A 125 -6.00 -16.64 -0.69
CA ASN A 125 -4.85 -16.99 -1.54
C ASN A 125 -4.49 -15.86 -2.49
N ALA A 126 -5.48 -15.20 -3.08
CA ALA A 126 -5.23 -14.06 -3.96
C ALA A 126 -4.66 -12.87 -3.19
N PHE A 127 -5.17 -12.62 -2.00
CA PHE A 127 -4.66 -11.57 -1.12
C PHE A 127 -3.20 -11.84 -0.73
N ASP A 128 -2.91 -13.09 -0.37
CA ASP A 128 -1.54 -13.49 -0.02
C ASP A 128 -0.57 -13.26 -1.17
N ALA A 129 -1.00 -13.48 -2.41
CA ALA A 129 -0.16 -13.23 -3.58
C ALA A 129 0.22 -11.75 -3.70
N THR A 130 -0.71 -10.85 -3.43
CA THR A 130 -0.42 -9.41 -3.43
C THR A 130 0.56 -9.07 -2.31
N CYS A 131 0.36 -9.64 -1.14
CA CYS A 131 1.23 -9.39 0.01
C CYS A 131 2.64 -9.90 -0.24
N ARG A 132 2.81 -11.03 -0.94
CA ARG A 132 4.14 -11.52 -1.32
C ARG A 132 4.85 -10.54 -2.23
N LYS A 133 4.14 -9.98 -3.21
CA LYS A 133 4.71 -8.97 -4.11
C LYS A 133 5.15 -7.73 -3.34
N LEU A 134 4.30 -7.27 -2.43
CA LEU A 134 4.60 -6.11 -1.60
C LEU A 134 5.81 -6.37 -0.71
N TYR A 135 5.86 -7.53 -0.08
CA TYR A 135 6.97 -7.89 0.79
C TYR A 135 8.29 -7.82 0.03
N ARG A 136 8.35 -8.45 -1.14
CA ARG A 136 9.56 -8.43 -1.97
C ARG A 136 9.96 -7.02 -2.36
N PHE A 137 8.98 -6.20 -2.74
CA PHE A 137 9.24 -4.83 -3.13
C PHE A 137 9.84 -4.02 -1.97
N LEU A 138 9.28 -4.13 -0.79
CA LEU A 138 9.75 -3.40 0.38
C LEU A 138 11.12 -3.88 0.84
N ARG A 139 11.35 -5.18 0.76
CA ARG A 139 12.65 -5.75 1.14
C ARG A 139 13.76 -5.39 0.16
N GLN A 140 13.44 -5.26 -1.13
CA GLN A 140 14.43 -4.82 -2.12
C GLN A 140 14.97 -3.43 -1.78
N GLY A 141 14.09 -2.53 -1.32
CA GLY A 141 14.50 -1.20 -0.91
C GLY A 141 15.45 -1.23 0.28
N GLU A 142 15.27 -2.21 1.18
CA GLU A 142 16.11 -2.32 2.37
C GLU A 142 17.49 -2.91 2.09
N THR A 143 17.60 -3.78 1.11
CA THR A 143 18.87 -4.44 0.81
C THR A 143 19.85 -3.53 0.09
N ARG A 144 19.42 -2.38 -0.31
CA ARG A 144 20.29 -1.37 -0.89
C ARG A 144 20.80 -0.43 0.16
#